data_3b6f83de341dacdd84da54f9d9349658
#
_entry.id   3b6f83de341dacdd84da54f9d9349658
#
_cell.length_a   1.000
_cell.length_b   1.000
_cell.length_c   1.000
_cell.angle_alpha   90.00
_cell.angle_beta   90.00
_cell.angle_gamma   90.00
#
_symmetry.space_group_name_H-M   'P 1'
#
loop_
_entity.id
_entity.type
_entity.pdbx_description
1 polymer ?
#
loop_
_entity_poly.entity_id
_entity_poly.type
_entity_poly.pdbx_seq_one_letter_code
_entity_poly.pdbx_strand_id
1 'polypeptide(L)'
;MSPMQFTTLVPAYKPKYLLDLLAALRHQTVKPARVIFSDDSPDQAFVAALGREPLRGAIADLNVSVVAGPRNGAYNNFRQLLQLYGGQTALFHLLLDDDIPYPGFYERHLQAHATGQVKCVVSRRWTALESGQPLRDLPVPAAIAQHPQRLLALDADLLFAHTAGASANWLGEFSNATFSADMAPLLDQPELAGHCYTGLEDLGAFLKASLQAPLGYLNEHLGYFRTSAHQHSANPMGRPLKLAHLAYVALTLAGRRLGKLPAARAAANLAGLCPVILQRYGQQADMAGLCALMPGLAASSAEAEQRFLVLWPAYASTAEREPVLMPEPAPQAPALIAA
;
A
#
# COMPACT_ATOMS: atom_id res chain seq x y z
N MET A 1 -31.74 1.77 -7.61
CA MET A 1 -30.33 1.40 -7.47
C MET A 1 -30.02 1.30 -5.98
N SER A 2 -29.47 0.20 -5.49
CA SER A 2 -28.99 0.12 -4.12
C SER A 2 -27.90 1.19 -3.91
N PRO A 3 -27.85 1.86 -2.74
CA PRO A 3 -26.83 2.87 -2.49
C PRO A 3 -25.44 2.24 -2.62
N MET A 4 -24.50 2.96 -3.21
CA MET A 4 -23.08 2.53 -3.21
C MET A 4 -22.59 2.44 -1.77
N GLN A 5 -21.98 1.32 -1.43
CA GLN A 5 -21.49 1.03 -0.08
C GLN A 5 -20.07 0.49 -0.13
N PHE A 6 -19.34 0.66 0.98
CA PHE A 6 -18.01 0.10 1.17
C PHE A 6 -18.02 -1.13 2.07
N THR A 7 -17.19 -2.11 1.71
CA THR A 7 -16.62 -3.05 2.66
C THR A 7 -15.19 -2.62 2.98
N THR A 8 -14.87 -2.44 4.26
CA THR A 8 -13.51 -2.16 4.73
C THR A 8 -12.83 -3.47 5.08
N LEU A 9 -11.66 -3.69 4.49
CA LEU A 9 -10.82 -4.89 4.62
C LEU A 9 -9.56 -4.50 5.40
N VAL A 10 -9.34 -5.12 6.55
CA VAL A 10 -8.24 -4.77 7.46
C VAL A 10 -7.32 -5.97 7.65
N PRO A 11 -6.11 -5.95 7.08
CA PRO A 11 -5.07 -6.90 7.43
C PRO A 11 -4.56 -6.57 8.83
N ALA A 12 -5.00 -7.34 9.83
CA ALA A 12 -4.80 -7.05 11.25
C ALA A 12 -3.56 -7.76 11.80
N TYR A 13 -2.67 -7.00 12.43
CA TYR A 13 -1.44 -7.51 13.05
C TYR A 13 -1.09 -6.79 14.36
N LYS A 14 -1.38 -5.47 14.46
CA LYS A 14 -0.95 -4.59 15.56
C LYS A 14 -2.12 -4.17 16.45
N PRO A 15 -2.46 -4.91 17.52
CA PRO A 15 -3.58 -4.54 18.40
C PRO A 15 -3.38 -3.19 19.12
N LYS A 16 -2.18 -2.66 19.15
CA LYS A 16 -1.82 -1.38 19.78
C LYS A 16 -2.66 -0.20 19.28
N TYR A 17 -3.00 -0.16 17.99
CA TYR A 17 -3.71 0.96 17.36
C TYR A 17 -5.22 0.72 17.19
N LEU A 18 -5.69 -0.43 17.66
CA LEU A 18 -7.05 -0.90 17.41
C LEU A 18 -8.13 0.07 17.92
N LEU A 19 -7.90 0.72 19.07
CA LEU A 19 -8.86 1.71 19.62
C LEU A 19 -9.00 2.93 18.69
N ASP A 20 -7.88 3.46 18.20
CA ASP A 20 -7.87 4.61 17.27
C ASP A 20 -8.55 4.24 15.95
N LEU A 21 -8.24 3.05 15.41
CA LEU A 21 -8.84 2.54 14.18
C LEU A 21 -10.36 2.40 14.29
N LEU A 22 -10.86 1.77 15.36
CA LEU A 22 -12.29 1.62 15.60
C LEU A 22 -12.97 2.97 15.81
N ALA A 23 -12.34 3.89 16.53
CA ALA A 23 -12.84 5.26 16.70
C ALA A 23 -12.94 5.96 15.34
N ALA A 24 -11.92 5.86 14.49
CA ALA A 24 -11.94 6.46 13.15
C ALA A 24 -13.07 5.90 12.26
N LEU A 25 -13.31 4.59 12.29
CA LEU A 25 -14.41 3.95 11.56
C LEU A 25 -15.79 4.36 12.09
N ARG A 26 -15.95 4.47 13.41
CA ARG A 26 -17.21 4.90 14.04
C ARG A 26 -17.56 6.37 13.77
N HIS A 27 -16.56 7.23 13.66
CA HIS A 27 -16.76 8.66 13.42
C HIS A 27 -16.84 9.05 11.94
N GLN A 28 -16.83 8.06 11.03
CA GLN A 28 -17.07 8.35 9.62
C GLN A 28 -18.47 8.95 9.40
N THR A 29 -18.57 10.01 8.58
CA THR A 29 -19.86 10.61 8.19
C THR A 29 -20.73 9.62 7.42
N VAL A 30 -20.10 8.76 6.62
CA VAL A 30 -20.72 7.59 5.98
C VAL A 30 -19.98 6.35 6.46
N LYS A 31 -20.64 5.53 7.25
CA LYS A 31 -20.02 4.31 7.81
C LYS A 31 -19.85 3.22 6.73
N PRO A 32 -18.81 2.39 6.81
CA PRO A 32 -18.72 1.19 5.97
C PRO A 32 -19.88 0.26 6.28
N ALA A 33 -20.43 -0.40 5.26
CA ALA A 33 -21.50 -1.38 5.41
C ALA A 33 -21.02 -2.64 6.15
N ARG A 34 -19.74 -2.94 6.04
CA ARG A 34 -19.08 -4.07 6.69
C ARG A 34 -17.59 -3.78 6.91
N VAL A 35 -17.04 -4.31 8.00
CA VAL A 35 -15.60 -4.34 8.29
C VAL A 35 -15.14 -5.77 8.46
N ILE A 36 -14.15 -6.21 7.72
CA ILE A 36 -13.59 -7.56 7.82
C ILE A 36 -12.14 -7.43 8.29
N PHE A 37 -11.84 -7.97 9.47
CA PHE A 37 -10.49 -8.12 9.98
C PHE A 37 -9.98 -9.52 9.66
N SER A 38 -8.78 -9.62 9.10
CA SER A 38 -8.04 -10.87 8.94
C SER A 38 -6.85 -10.85 9.89
N ASP A 39 -6.98 -11.60 11.01
CA ASP A 39 -6.01 -11.56 12.11
C ASP A 39 -4.81 -12.46 11.84
N ASP A 40 -3.71 -11.84 11.47
CA ASP A 40 -2.41 -12.49 11.23
C ASP A 40 -1.44 -12.27 12.42
N SER A 41 -1.95 -11.69 13.52
CA SER A 41 -1.13 -11.39 14.70
C SER A 41 -0.68 -12.67 15.43
N PRO A 42 0.49 -12.64 16.10
CA PRO A 42 0.91 -13.74 16.96
C PRO A 42 -0.16 -14.08 18.01
N ASP A 43 -0.40 -15.39 18.22
CA ASP A 43 -1.34 -15.91 19.23
C ASP A 43 -2.76 -15.33 19.15
N GLN A 44 -3.18 -14.82 17.98
CA GLN A 44 -4.47 -14.13 17.80
C GLN A 44 -4.67 -12.94 18.76
N ALA A 45 -3.58 -12.22 19.03
CA ALA A 45 -3.57 -11.10 19.95
C ALA A 45 -4.57 -9.99 19.57
N PHE A 46 -4.79 -9.79 18.24
CA PHE A 46 -5.73 -8.81 17.74
C PHE A 46 -7.19 -9.19 18.08
N VAL A 47 -7.60 -10.42 17.79
CA VAL A 47 -8.93 -10.93 18.12
C VAL A 47 -9.15 -10.96 19.66
N ALA A 48 -8.13 -11.37 20.40
CA ALA A 48 -8.19 -11.37 21.87
C ALA A 48 -8.36 -9.95 22.44
N ALA A 49 -7.76 -8.95 21.82
CA ALA A 49 -7.93 -7.55 22.21
C ALA A 49 -9.36 -7.07 21.91
N LEU A 50 -9.92 -7.38 20.75
CA LEU A 50 -11.29 -7.02 20.37
C LEU A 50 -12.35 -7.54 21.35
N GLY A 51 -12.11 -8.70 21.96
CA GLY A 51 -13.01 -9.31 22.93
C GLY A 51 -13.06 -8.61 24.31
N ARG A 52 -12.15 -7.66 24.58
CA ARG A 52 -12.01 -6.96 25.86
C ARG A 52 -12.59 -5.55 25.79
N GLU A 53 -13.12 -5.06 26.93
CA GLU A 53 -13.49 -3.65 27.05
C GLU A 53 -12.23 -2.75 27.11
N PRO A 54 -12.28 -1.52 26.52
CA PRO A 54 -13.47 -0.88 25.91
C PRO A 54 -13.70 -1.23 24.43
N LEU A 55 -12.88 -2.10 23.81
CA LEU A 55 -12.91 -2.39 22.37
C LEU A 55 -14.18 -3.15 21.98
N ARG A 56 -14.65 -4.06 22.83
CA ARG A 56 -15.91 -4.78 22.64
C ARG A 56 -17.11 -3.83 22.47
N GLY A 57 -17.18 -2.79 23.31
CA GLY A 57 -18.19 -1.74 23.16
C GLY A 57 -17.98 -0.89 21.89
N ALA A 58 -16.73 -0.69 21.48
CA ALA A 58 -16.41 0.13 20.30
C ALA A 58 -16.84 -0.51 18.98
N ILE A 59 -17.00 -1.82 18.88
CA ILE A 59 -17.46 -2.49 17.65
C ILE A 59 -18.98 -2.62 17.54
N ALA A 60 -19.74 -2.29 18.60
CA ALA A 60 -21.19 -2.54 18.66
C ALA A 60 -21.99 -1.84 17.53
N ASP A 61 -21.51 -0.67 17.06
CA ASP A 61 -22.14 0.11 15.99
C ASP A 61 -21.58 -0.17 14.59
N LEU A 62 -20.66 -1.14 14.50
CA LEU A 62 -20.02 -1.53 13.25
C LEU A 62 -20.37 -2.98 12.93
N ASN A 63 -20.67 -3.26 11.67
CA ASN A 63 -20.86 -4.63 11.19
C ASN A 63 -19.50 -5.31 11.00
N VAL A 64 -18.92 -5.84 12.08
CA VAL A 64 -17.57 -6.40 12.14
C VAL A 64 -17.60 -7.91 11.98
N SER A 65 -16.73 -8.43 11.13
CA SER A 65 -16.37 -9.84 11.05
C SER A 65 -14.86 -10.00 11.27
N VAL A 66 -14.47 -11.04 12.00
CA VAL A 66 -13.05 -11.37 12.22
C VAL A 66 -12.79 -12.78 11.74
N VAL A 67 -11.73 -12.98 10.98
CA VAL A 67 -11.28 -14.29 10.51
C VAL A 67 -9.81 -14.47 10.88
N ALA A 68 -9.37 -15.72 10.97
CA ALA A 68 -7.94 -16.01 11.12
C ALA A 68 -7.21 -15.69 9.81
N GLY A 69 -6.08 -15.03 9.91
CA GLY A 69 -5.18 -14.74 8.79
C GLY A 69 -4.36 -16.00 8.39
N PRO A 70 -3.74 -15.98 7.21
CA PRO A 70 -3.04 -17.12 6.65
C PRO A 70 -1.67 -17.37 7.29
N ARG A 71 -1.12 -16.43 8.06
CA ARG A 71 0.19 -16.48 8.75
C ARG A 71 1.38 -16.78 7.83
N ASN A 72 1.33 -16.26 6.62
CA ASN A 72 2.37 -16.44 5.62
C ASN A 72 2.73 -15.13 4.90
N GLY A 73 2.67 -14.00 5.63
CA GLY A 73 3.07 -12.67 5.20
C GLY A 73 1.92 -11.74 4.83
N ALA A 74 2.18 -10.44 4.93
CA ALA A 74 1.18 -9.39 4.79
C ALA A 74 0.44 -9.43 3.44
N TYR A 75 1.14 -9.75 2.34
CA TYR A 75 0.52 -9.83 1.01
C TYR A 75 -0.51 -10.98 0.92
N ASN A 76 -0.23 -12.14 1.51
CA ASN A 76 -1.16 -13.25 1.53
C ASN A 76 -2.38 -12.98 2.42
N ASN A 77 -2.20 -12.22 3.50
CA ASN A 77 -3.31 -11.72 4.32
C ASN A 77 -4.20 -10.76 3.52
N PHE A 78 -3.60 -9.87 2.75
CA PHE A 78 -4.29 -9.01 1.81
C PHE A 78 -5.09 -9.80 0.76
N ARG A 79 -4.50 -10.81 0.13
CA ARG A 79 -5.18 -11.68 -0.85
C ARG A 79 -6.38 -12.41 -0.23
N GLN A 80 -6.23 -12.96 0.97
CA GLN A 80 -7.34 -13.58 1.70
C GLN A 80 -8.51 -12.61 1.89
N LEU A 81 -8.23 -11.36 2.24
CA LEU A 81 -9.27 -10.33 2.39
C LEU A 81 -9.99 -10.03 1.07
N LEU A 82 -9.29 -9.97 -0.05
CA LEU A 82 -9.91 -9.80 -1.37
C LEU A 82 -10.83 -10.97 -1.73
N GLN A 83 -10.43 -12.20 -1.41
CA GLN A 83 -11.24 -13.39 -1.62
C GLN A 83 -12.49 -13.40 -0.72
N LEU A 84 -12.34 -13.03 0.55
CA LEU A 84 -13.45 -12.91 1.51
C LEU A 84 -14.42 -11.80 1.17
N TYR A 85 -13.93 -10.72 0.55
CA TYR A 85 -14.78 -9.63 0.08
C TYR A 85 -15.79 -10.09 -0.96
N GLY A 86 -15.38 -10.87 -1.96
CA GLY A 86 -16.25 -11.52 -2.92
C GLY A 86 -17.22 -10.60 -3.69
N GLY A 87 -16.94 -9.29 -3.76
CA GLY A 87 -17.81 -8.33 -4.45
C GLY A 87 -19.14 -8.02 -3.74
N GLN A 88 -19.24 -8.22 -2.43
CA GLN A 88 -20.48 -8.05 -1.65
C GLN A 88 -21.04 -6.62 -1.62
N THR A 89 -20.18 -5.62 -1.84
CA THR A 89 -20.56 -4.21 -1.97
C THR A 89 -19.99 -3.65 -3.28
N ALA A 90 -20.48 -2.49 -3.72
CA ALA A 90 -19.98 -1.86 -4.95
C ALA A 90 -18.52 -1.42 -4.86
N LEU A 91 -18.05 -1.11 -3.65
CA LEU A 91 -16.73 -0.56 -3.38
C LEU A 91 -16.06 -1.29 -2.22
N PHE A 92 -14.72 -1.30 -2.21
CA PHE A 92 -13.95 -1.76 -1.06
C PHE A 92 -12.80 -0.81 -0.73
N HIS A 93 -12.37 -0.87 0.52
CA HIS A 93 -11.25 -0.14 1.08
C HIS A 93 -10.31 -1.10 1.80
N LEU A 94 -9.04 -1.07 1.47
CA LEU A 94 -7.98 -1.79 2.19
C LEU A 94 -7.36 -0.81 3.18
N LEU A 95 -7.66 -1.00 4.45
CA LEU A 95 -7.21 -0.13 5.53
C LEU A 95 -6.21 -0.87 6.40
N LEU A 96 -4.98 -0.41 6.43
CA LEU A 96 -3.96 -0.94 7.33
C LEU A 96 -4.32 -0.64 8.79
N ASP A 97 -3.96 -1.53 9.70
CA ASP A 97 -4.41 -1.49 11.10
C ASP A 97 -3.77 -0.38 11.96
N ASP A 98 -2.76 0.31 11.42
CA ASP A 98 -2.09 1.45 12.06
C ASP A 98 -2.40 2.81 11.40
N ASP A 99 -3.18 2.84 10.34
CA ASP A 99 -3.54 4.06 9.61
C ASP A 99 -4.95 4.56 9.97
N ILE A 100 -5.17 5.85 9.80
CA ILE A 100 -6.42 6.48 10.23
C ILE A 100 -7.05 7.28 9.11
N PRO A 101 -8.25 6.91 8.63
CA PRO A 101 -9.08 7.75 7.78
C PRO A 101 -9.79 8.84 8.61
N TYR A 102 -9.83 10.07 8.10
CA TYR A 102 -10.58 11.16 8.73
C TYR A 102 -12.09 11.01 8.51
N PRO A 103 -12.95 11.68 9.32
CA PRO A 103 -14.40 11.44 9.30
C PRO A 103 -15.08 11.57 7.93
N GLY A 104 -14.59 12.43 7.04
CA GLY A 104 -15.13 12.62 5.68
C GLY A 104 -14.61 11.67 4.62
N PHE A 105 -13.71 10.72 4.95
CA PHE A 105 -13.02 9.87 3.98
C PHE A 105 -14.01 9.12 3.06
N TYR A 106 -14.88 8.30 3.62
CA TYR A 106 -15.81 7.52 2.80
C TYR A 106 -16.79 8.38 2.03
N GLU A 107 -17.29 9.47 2.61
CA GLU A 107 -18.22 10.37 1.92
C GLU A 107 -17.58 10.97 0.66
N ARG A 108 -16.32 11.47 0.77
CA ARG A 108 -15.59 12.05 -0.36
C ARG A 108 -15.26 11.03 -1.43
N HIS A 109 -14.84 9.84 -1.02
CA HIS A 109 -14.58 8.76 -1.96
C HIS A 109 -15.85 8.27 -2.67
N LEU A 110 -17.00 8.18 -1.97
CA LEU A 110 -18.30 7.89 -2.60
C LEU A 110 -18.68 8.92 -3.66
N GLN A 111 -18.53 10.21 -3.33
CA GLN A 111 -18.81 11.30 -4.28
C GLN A 111 -17.95 11.18 -5.54
N ALA A 112 -16.68 10.82 -5.40
CA ALA A 112 -15.78 10.60 -6.54
C ALA A 112 -16.18 9.39 -7.37
N HIS A 113 -16.48 8.25 -6.75
CA HIS A 113 -16.95 7.03 -7.45
C HIS A 113 -18.32 7.24 -8.12
N ALA A 114 -19.20 8.08 -7.54
CA ALA A 114 -20.52 8.38 -8.10
C ALA A 114 -20.47 9.07 -9.48
N THR A 115 -19.33 9.61 -9.88
CA THR A 115 -19.12 10.11 -11.25
C THR A 115 -19.20 9.00 -12.31
N GLY A 116 -19.02 7.74 -11.91
CA GLY A 116 -18.99 6.56 -12.79
C GLY A 116 -17.77 6.49 -13.71
N GLN A 117 -16.81 7.40 -13.57
CA GLN A 117 -15.66 7.53 -14.47
C GLN A 117 -14.39 6.86 -13.95
N VAL A 118 -14.36 6.47 -12.66
CA VAL A 118 -13.16 5.96 -11.98
C VAL A 118 -13.37 4.58 -11.38
N LYS A 119 -12.32 3.77 -11.34
CA LYS A 119 -12.31 2.43 -10.71
C LYS A 119 -11.50 2.42 -9.40
N CYS A 120 -10.65 3.40 -9.23
CA CYS A 120 -9.88 3.64 -8.03
C CYS A 120 -9.91 5.14 -7.72
N VAL A 121 -10.05 5.46 -6.44
CA VAL A 121 -9.96 6.83 -5.92
C VAL A 121 -8.88 6.85 -4.84
N VAL A 122 -7.95 7.78 -4.97
CA VAL A 122 -6.85 8.02 -4.01
C VAL A 122 -7.00 9.43 -3.45
N SER A 123 -6.84 9.61 -2.15
CA SER A 123 -6.82 10.92 -1.51
C SER A 123 -5.43 11.28 -0.98
N ARG A 124 -5.17 12.56 -0.75
CA ARG A 124 -3.98 12.96 0.02
C ARG A 124 -4.07 12.46 1.44
N ARG A 125 -2.92 12.26 2.04
CA ARG A 125 -2.80 11.89 3.44
C ARG A 125 -1.54 12.52 4.06
N TRP A 126 -1.55 12.69 5.35
CA TRP A 126 -0.36 13.08 6.09
C TRP A 126 0.51 11.86 6.38
N THR A 127 1.82 12.05 6.41
CA THR A 127 2.70 11.18 7.18
C THR A 127 2.66 11.69 8.61
N ALA A 128 2.41 10.82 9.58
CA ALA A 128 2.26 11.19 10.99
C ALA A 128 3.24 10.44 11.89
N LEU A 129 3.52 11.00 13.05
CA LEU A 129 4.17 10.30 14.15
C LEU A 129 3.29 9.16 14.66
N GLU A 130 3.86 8.30 15.48
CA GLU A 130 3.13 7.21 16.15
C GLU A 130 1.94 7.72 16.98
N SER A 131 2.04 8.93 17.54
CA SER A 131 0.95 9.64 18.24
C SER A 131 -0.20 10.10 17.35
N GLY A 132 -0.07 10.02 16.01
CA GLY A 132 -1.02 10.59 15.04
C GLY A 132 -0.76 12.06 14.70
N GLN A 133 0.26 12.70 15.28
CA GLN A 133 0.61 14.09 14.94
C GLN A 133 1.17 14.16 13.51
N PRO A 134 0.60 14.97 12.60
CA PRO A 134 1.11 15.15 11.25
C PRO A 134 2.55 15.67 11.24
N LEU A 135 3.39 15.07 10.38
CA LEU A 135 4.79 15.42 10.18
C LEU A 135 5.01 16.13 8.85
N ARG A 136 4.56 15.52 7.77
CA ARG A 136 4.78 15.99 6.40
C ARG A 136 3.74 15.47 5.44
N ASP A 137 3.65 16.15 4.33
CA ASP A 137 2.88 15.71 3.15
C ASP A 137 3.72 14.78 2.26
N LEU A 138 3.06 14.08 1.34
CA LEU A 138 3.73 13.40 0.23
C LEU A 138 4.22 14.43 -0.80
N PRO A 139 5.31 14.13 -1.52
CA PRO A 139 5.84 15.03 -2.55
C PRO A 139 5.00 14.96 -3.83
N VAL A 140 3.74 15.39 -3.76
CA VAL A 140 2.81 15.41 -4.90
C VAL A 140 3.35 16.35 -5.98
N PRO A 141 3.31 15.96 -7.29
CA PRO A 141 3.72 16.85 -8.39
C PRO A 141 3.01 18.20 -8.32
N ALA A 142 3.76 19.31 -8.50
CA ALA A 142 3.24 20.66 -8.29
C ALA A 142 1.99 20.96 -9.14
N ALA A 143 1.93 20.49 -10.38
CA ALA A 143 0.76 20.66 -11.27
C ALA A 143 -0.51 20.01 -10.71
N ILE A 144 -0.38 18.92 -9.94
CA ILE A 144 -1.49 18.23 -9.28
C ILE A 144 -1.80 18.92 -7.94
N ALA A 145 -0.78 19.18 -7.12
CA ALA A 145 -0.94 19.78 -5.80
C ALA A 145 -1.58 21.18 -5.85
N GLN A 146 -1.27 21.97 -6.89
CA GLN A 146 -1.76 23.34 -7.09
C GLN A 146 -3.00 23.42 -7.97
N HIS A 147 -3.53 22.27 -8.43
CA HIS A 147 -4.70 22.27 -9.30
C HIS A 147 -5.93 22.82 -8.55
N PRO A 148 -6.73 23.72 -9.17
CA PRO A 148 -7.87 24.35 -8.49
C PRO A 148 -9.02 23.37 -8.20
N GLN A 149 -9.16 22.30 -8.98
CA GLN A 149 -10.16 21.27 -8.74
C GLN A 149 -9.70 20.34 -7.62
N ARG A 150 -10.66 19.96 -6.76
CA ARG A 150 -10.40 19.02 -5.66
C ARG A 150 -10.39 17.56 -6.11
N LEU A 151 -11.17 17.21 -7.13
CA LEU A 151 -11.18 15.89 -7.75
C LEU A 151 -10.60 15.98 -9.14
N LEU A 152 -9.55 15.20 -9.39
CA LEU A 152 -8.86 15.08 -10.68
C LEU A 152 -9.04 13.66 -11.22
N ALA A 153 -9.18 13.55 -12.52
CA ALA A 153 -9.10 12.28 -13.24
C ALA A 153 -7.70 12.17 -13.87
N LEU A 154 -6.86 11.29 -13.33
CA LEU A 154 -5.47 11.12 -13.77
C LEU A 154 -5.38 9.91 -14.70
N ASP A 155 -4.92 10.12 -15.92
CA ASP A 155 -4.73 9.04 -16.88
C ASP A 155 -3.48 8.18 -16.58
N ALA A 156 -3.43 7.01 -17.21
CA ALA A 156 -2.34 6.07 -16.99
C ALA A 156 -0.98 6.63 -17.44
N ASP A 157 -0.92 7.40 -18.53
CA ASP A 157 0.34 7.92 -19.07
C ASP A 157 0.97 8.91 -18.09
N LEU A 158 0.16 9.80 -17.50
CA LEU A 158 0.61 10.72 -16.46
C LEU A 158 1.08 9.96 -15.22
N LEU A 159 0.30 8.97 -14.78
CA LEU A 159 0.64 8.18 -13.59
C LEU A 159 1.94 7.41 -13.78
N PHE A 160 2.09 6.67 -14.87
CA PHE A 160 3.35 5.95 -15.16
C PHE A 160 4.54 6.91 -15.26
N ALA A 161 4.36 8.06 -15.88
CA ALA A 161 5.42 9.05 -16.03
C ALA A 161 5.91 9.62 -14.70
N HIS A 162 5.00 9.90 -13.77
CA HIS A 162 5.31 10.55 -12.49
C HIS A 162 5.50 9.59 -11.32
N THR A 163 5.31 8.28 -11.52
CA THR A 163 5.56 7.24 -10.51
C THR A 163 6.66 6.29 -10.96
N ALA A 164 6.33 5.24 -11.71
CA ALA A 164 7.30 4.26 -12.20
C ALA A 164 8.45 4.90 -12.98
N GLY A 165 8.16 5.85 -13.87
CA GLY A 165 9.15 6.58 -14.67
C GLY A 165 9.94 7.65 -13.91
N ALA A 166 9.69 7.81 -12.61
CA ALA A 166 10.41 8.70 -11.70
C ALA A 166 10.89 7.98 -10.42
N SER A 167 10.62 6.67 -10.32
CA SER A 167 10.88 5.86 -9.13
C SER A 167 10.36 6.51 -7.84
N ALA A 168 9.11 7.00 -7.89
CA ALA A 168 8.47 7.74 -6.80
C ALA A 168 7.03 7.24 -6.56
N ASN A 169 6.65 7.06 -5.30
CA ASN A 169 5.27 6.87 -4.90
C ASN A 169 4.75 8.09 -4.14
N TRP A 170 4.11 9.01 -4.87
CA TRP A 170 3.45 10.17 -4.31
C TRP A 170 1.93 9.97 -4.13
N LEU A 171 1.41 8.83 -4.56
CA LEU A 171 0.00 8.48 -4.39
C LEU A 171 -0.30 8.02 -2.95
N GLY A 172 0.65 7.36 -2.31
CA GLY A 172 0.49 6.83 -0.96
C GLY A 172 0.27 5.33 -0.93
N GLU A 173 -0.53 4.89 0.03
CA GLU A 173 -0.75 3.48 0.36
C GLU A 173 -2.23 3.10 0.16
N PHE A 174 -2.54 1.82 0.32
CA PHE A 174 -3.93 1.33 0.25
C PHE A 174 -4.88 2.06 1.21
N SER A 175 -4.40 2.47 2.39
CA SER A 175 -5.21 3.14 3.41
C SER A 175 -5.78 4.50 2.98
N ASN A 176 -5.21 5.14 1.96
CA ASN A 176 -5.76 6.37 1.40
C ASN A 176 -6.47 6.16 0.04
N ALA A 177 -6.81 4.91 -0.28
CA ALA A 177 -7.42 4.53 -1.56
C ALA A 177 -8.66 3.66 -1.40
N THR A 178 -9.59 3.78 -2.34
CA THR A 178 -10.77 2.90 -2.46
C THR A 178 -10.92 2.40 -3.89
N PHE A 179 -11.52 1.23 -4.05
CA PHE A 179 -11.63 0.55 -5.33
C PHE A 179 -13.05 0.10 -5.61
N SER A 180 -13.44 0.06 -6.88
CA SER A 180 -14.66 -0.63 -7.31
C SER A 180 -14.50 -2.14 -7.23
N ALA A 181 -15.61 -2.86 -7.02
CA ALA A 181 -15.64 -4.30 -6.78
C ALA A 181 -14.94 -5.14 -7.87
N ASP A 182 -15.05 -4.72 -9.12
CA ASP A 182 -14.43 -5.38 -10.26
C ASP A 182 -12.90 -5.28 -10.29
N MET A 183 -12.31 -4.45 -9.43
CA MET A 183 -10.86 -4.41 -9.24
C MET A 183 -10.33 -5.55 -8.38
N ALA A 184 -11.13 -6.14 -7.48
CA ALA A 184 -10.64 -7.15 -6.53
C ALA A 184 -9.95 -8.35 -7.21
N PRO A 185 -10.50 -8.98 -8.28
CA PRO A 185 -9.80 -10.07 -8.97
C PRO A 185 -8.51 -9.63 -9.65
N LEU A 186 -8.45 -8.38 -10.11
CA LEU A 186 -7.25 -7.83 -10.77
C LEU A 186 -6.12 -7.59 -9.78
N LEU A 187 -6.43 -7.31 -8.52
CA LEU A 187 -5.45 -7.03 -7.47
C LEU A 187 -4.92 -8.30 -6.79
N ASP A 188 -5.54 -9.47 -7.02
CA ASP A 188 -5.10 -10.74 -6.41
C ASP A 188 -3.68 -11.16 -6.85
N GLN A 189 -3.18 -10.68 -7.98
CA GLN A 189 -1.85 -10.97 -8.49
C GLN A 189 -0.99 -9.69 -8.58
N PRO A 190 0.22 -9.66 -7.94
CA PRO A 190 1.11 -8.50 -7.96
C PRO A 190 1.91 -8.45 -9.25
N GLU A 191 1.23 -8.46 -10.38
CA GLU A 191 1.83 -8.50 -11.72
C GLU A 191 1.16 -7.50 -12.66
N LEU A 192 1.96 -6.86 -13.50
CA LEU A 192 1.54 -5.94 -14.53
C LEU A 192 2.31 -6.21 -15.82
N ALA A 193 1.61 -6.60 -16.89
CA ALA A 193 2.19 -6.93 -18.19
C ALA A 193 3.35 -7.94 -18.13
N GLY A 194 3.25 -8.98 -17.27
CA GLY A 194 4.27 -9.99 -17.07
C GLY A 194 5.43 -9.56 -16.15
N HIS A 195 5.27 -8.44 -15.42
CA HIS A 195 6.27 -7.93 -14.49
C HIS A 195 5.71 -7.94 -13.08
N CYS A 196 6.33 -8.71 -12.19
CA CYS A 196 6.01 -8.73 -10.77
C CYS A 196 6.37 -7.37 -10.15
N TYR A 197 5.46 -6.83 -9.30
CA TYR A 197 5.69 -5.59 -8.58
C TYR A 197 5.65 -5.76 -7.04
N THR A 198 5.90 -6.97 -6.56
CA THR A 198 6.01 -7.26 -5.12
C THR A 198 6.96 -6.28 -4.43
N GLY A 199 6.51 -5.70 -3.31
CA GLY A 199 7.21 -4.63 -2.59
C GLY A 199 6.74 -3.21 -2.94
N LEU A 200 5.86 -3.07 -3.96
CA LEU A 200 5.12 -1.86 -4.29
C LEU A 200 3.68 -2.22 -4.66
N GLU A 201 3.03 -3.04 -3.82
CA GLU A 201 1.71 -3.61 -4.09
C GLU A 201 0.65 -2.52 -4.28
N ASP A 202 0.69 -1.47 -3.47
CA ASP A 202 -0.17 -0.30 -3.57
C ASP A 202 0.03 0.46 -4.89
N LEU A 203 1.26 0.86 -5.19
CA LEU A 203 1.57 1.56 -6.44
C LEU A 203 1.20 0.72 -7.66
N GLY A 204 1.55 -0.57 -7.66
CA GLY A 204 1.20 -1.49 -8.74
C GLY A 204 -0.32 -1.62 -8.93
N ALA A 205 -1.08 -1.66 -7.82
CA ALA A 205 -2.54 -1.66 -7.85
C ALA A 205 -3.12 -0.38 -8.45
N PHE A 206 -2.59 0.80 -8.08
CA PHE A 206 -3.01 2.08 -8.64
C PHE A 206 -2.73 2.17 -10.14
N LEU A 207 -1.55 1.74 -10.58
CA LEU A 207 -1.20 1.68 -12.00
C LEU A 207 -2.08 0.69 -12.76
N LYS A 208 -2.37 -0.48 -12.18
CA LYS A 208 -3.27 -1.47 -12.77
C LYS A 208 -4.70 -0.93 -12.90
N ALA A 209 -5.20 -0.21 -11.88
CA ALA A 209 -6.50 0.44 -11.91
C ALA A 209 -6.57 1.54 -12.98
N SER A 210 -5.51 2.31 -13.16
CA SER A 210 -5.44 3.38 -14.16
C SER A 210 -5.50 2.87 -15.62
N LEU A 211 -5.21 1.60 -15.85
CA LEU A 211 -5.38 0.96 -17.15
C LEU A 211 -6.84 0.58 -17.45
N GLN A 212 -7.70 0.50 -16.44
CA GLN A 212 -9.12 0.20 -16.60
C GLN A 212 -9.97 1.47 -16.77
N ALA A 213 -9.61 2.53 -16.05
CA ALA A 213 -10.23 3.85 -16.09
C ALA A 213 -9.28 4.88 -15.47
N PRO A 214 -9.43 6.18 -15.73
CA PRO A 214 -8.65 7.20 -15.03
C PRO A 214 -8.72 7.01 -13.51
N LEU A 215 -7.62 7.26 -12.82
CA LEU A 215 -7.58 7.24 -11.35
C LEU A 215 -8.16 8.55 -10.83
N GLY A 216 -9.16 8.47 -9.95
CA GLY A 216 -9.68 9.62 -9.23
C GLY A 216 -8.70 10.07 -8.16
N TYR A 217 -8.25 11.31 -8.20
CA TYR A 217 -7.35 11.85 -7.19
C TYR A 217 -8.04 13.00 -6.43
N LEU A 218 -8.27 12.78 -5.14
CA LEU A 218 -8.80 13.78 -4.22
C LEU A 218 -7.66 14.60 -3.64
N ASN A 219 -7.55 15.86 -4.08
CA ASN A 219 -6.52 16.80 -3.59
C ASN A 219 -6.88 17.33 -2.19
N GLU A 220 -7.30 16.46 -1.29
CA GLU A 220 -7.69 16.72 0.09
C GLU A 220 -7.03 15.69 1.02
N HIS A 221 -6.52 16.15 2.18
CA HIS A 221 -5.99 15.25 3.20
C HIS A 221 -7.15 14.58 3.95
N LEU A 222 -7.37 13.30 3.68
CA LEU A 222 -8.49 12.53 4.24
C LEU A 222 -8.04 11.42 5.21
N GLY A 223 -6.81 11.45 5.64
CA GLY A 223 -6.27 10.52 6.62
C GLY A 223 -4.79 10.77 6.91
N TYR A 224 -4.20 9.87 7.68
CA TYR A 224 -2.77 9.85 7.90
C TYR A 224 -2.22 8.42 7.94
N PHE A 225 -0.98 8.30 7.49
CA PHE A 225 -0.13 7.13 7.57
C PHE A 225 0.82 7.26 8.74
N ARG A 226 0.81 6.32 9.68
CA ARG A 226 1.72 6.31 10.82
C ARG A 226 3.11 5.88 10.41
N THR A 227 4.11 6.59 10.94
CA THR A 227 5.51 6.17 10.85
C THR A 227 6.03 5.83 12.24
N SER A 228 6.75 4.73 12.34
CA SER A 228 7.48 4.34 13.55
C SER A 228 8.90 3.93 13.21
N ALA A 229 9.81 4.02 14.18
CA ALA A 229 11.20 3.57 14.02
C ALA A 229 11.31 2.05 13.80
N HIS A 230 10.25 1.30 14.10
CA HIS A 230 10.20 -0.15 14.01
C HIS A 230 9.47 -0.66 12.76
N GLN A 231 9.12 0.23 11.82
CA GLN A 231 8.54 -0.21 10.55
C GLN A 231 9.55 -1.02 9.73
N HIS A 232 9.06 -2.05 9.05
CA HIS A 232 9.89 -2.87 8.15
C HIS A 232 10.63 -2.03 7.10
N SER A 233 10.03 -0.93 6.64
CA SER A 233 10.62 0.03 5.70
C SER A 233 11.69 0.95 6.31
N ALA A 234 11.87 0.97 7.64
CA ALA A 234 12.86 1.82 8.30
C ALA A 234 14.31 1.32 8.13
N ASN A 235 14.49 0.02 7.86
CA ASN A 235 15.82 -0.53 7.61
C ASN A 235 16.27 -0.27 6.15
N PRO A 236 17.26 0.61 5.90
CA PRO A 236 17.68 0.98 4.55
C PRO A 236 18.36 -0.16 3.78
N MET A 237 18.77 -1.23 4.45
CA MET A 237 19.33 -2.45 3.85
C MET A 237 18.39 -3.65 3.94
N GLY A 238 17.19 -3.43 4.51
CA GLY A 238 16.18 -4.45 4.70
C GLY A 238 15.55 -4.92 3.38
N ARG A 239 15.01 -6.12 3.41
CA ARG A 239 14.32 -6.73 2.27
C ARG A 239 13.19 -5.86 1.70
N PRO A 240 12.33 -5.20 2.49
CA PRO A 240 11.26 -4.37 1.94
C PRO A 240 11.77 -3.28 0.98
N LEU A 241 12.89 -2.63 1.32
CA LEU A 241 13.46 -1.61 0.46
C LEU A 241 14.16 -2.19 -0.78
N LYS A 242 14.77 -3.39 -0.68
CA LYS A 242 15.28 -4.14 -1.85
C LYS A 242 14.15 -4.47 -2.81
N LEU A 243 13.04 -5.01 -2.30
CA LEU A 243 11.85 -5.33 -3.10
C LEU A 243 11.30 -4.08 -3.79
N ALA A 244 11.12 -2.97 -3.06
CA ALA A 244 10.62 -1.72 -3.62
C ALA A 244 11.49 -1.19 -4.77
N HIS A 245 12.81 -1.19 -4.63
CA HIS A 245 13.71 -0.74 -5.70
C HIS A 245 13.62 -1.63 -6.95
N LEU A 246 13.58 -2.96 -6.76
CA LEU A 246 13.44 -3.90 -7.88
C LEU A 246 12.04 -3.82 -8.52
N ALA A 247 11.00 -3.58 -7.73
CA ALA A 247 9.66 -3.34 -8.24
C ALA A 247 9.57 -2.05 -9.07
N TYR A 248 10.31 -0.98 -8.73
CA TYR A 248 10.40 0.19 -9.61
C TYR A 248 11.05 -0.14 -10.96
N VAL A 249 12.08 -0.99 -11.00
CA VAL A 249 12.63 -1.49 -12.27
C VAL A 249 11.56 -2.24 -13.05
N ALA A 250 10.86 -3.17 -12.40
CA ALA A 250 9.79 -3.96 -13.01
C ALA A 250 8.65 -3.10 -13.55
N LEU A 251 8.15 -2.13 -12.76
CA LEU A 251 7.08 -1.21 -13.17
C LEU A 251 7.52 -0.27 -14.30
N THR A 252 8.80 0.14 -14.34
CA THR A 252 9.36 0.93 -15.46
C THR A 252 9.33 0.12 -16.76
N LEU A 253 9.77 -1.15 -16.71
CA LEU A 253 9.73 -2.06 -17.86
C LEU A 253 8.30 -2.37 -18.29
N ALA A 254 7.39 -2.60 -17.33
CA ALA A 254 5.96 -2.80 -17.59
C ALA A 254 5.33 -1.59 -18.29
N GLY A 255 5.59 -0.38 -17.78
CA GLY A 255 5.09 0.86 -18.36
C GLY A 255 5.54 1.06 -19.81
N ARG A 256 6.82 0.77 -20.11
CA ARG A 256 7.34 0.79 -21.47
C ARG A 256 6.66 -0.26 -22.36
N ARG A 257 6.51 -1.50 -21.87
CA ARG A 257 5.86 -2.59 -22.60
C ARG A 257 4.40 -2.30 -22.93
N LEU A 258 3.69 -1.61 -22.04
CA LEU A 258 2.30 -1.17 -22.19
C LEU A 258 2.15 0.07 -23.09
N GLY A 259 3.25 0.72 -23.49
CA GLY A 259 3.23 1.99 -24.20
C GLY A 259 2.77 3.18 -23.33
N LYS A 260 2.73 3.01 -21.99
CA LYS A 260 2.34 4.04 -21.02
C LYS A 260 3.52 4.87 -20.52
N LEU A 261 4.72 4.41 -20.79
CA LEU A 261 5.95 5.12 -20.52
C LEU A 261 6.81 5.15 -21.80
N PRO A 262 7.11 6.34 -22.37
CA PRO A 262 7.97 6.45 -23.54
C PRO A 262 9.32 5.76 -23.34
N ALA A 263 9.83 5.07 -24.35
CA ALA A 263 11.07 4.30 -24.26
C ALA A 263 12.27 5.13 -23.76
N ALA A 264 12.39 6.37 -24.23
CA ALA A 264 13.45 7.27 -23.77
C ALA A 264 13.35 7.60 -22.27
N ARG A 265 12.13 7.78 -21.76
CA ARG A 265 11.89 8.06 -20.34
C ARG A 265 12.15 6.81 -19.47
N ALA A 266 11.74 5.64 -19.93
CA ALA A 266 12.05 4.38 -19.26
C ALA A 266 13.56 4.15 -19.19
N ALA A 267 14.28 4.34 -20.31
CA ALA A 267 15.75 4.25 -20.35
C ALA A 267 16.42 5.25 -19.39
N ALA A 268 15.98 6.51 -19.38
CA ALA A 268 16.50 7.52 -18.47
C ALA A 268 16.28 7.16 -16.99
N ASN A 269 15.08 6.63 -16.65
CA ASN A 269 14.80 6.18 -15.28
C ASN A 269 15.69 4.99 -14.88
N LEU A 270 15.83 3.98 -15.73
CA LEU A 270 16.69 2.83 -15.46
C LEU A 270 18.17 3.22 -15.35
N ALA A 271 18.64 4.14 -16.20
CA ALA A 271 20.00 4.68 -16.12
C ALA A 271 20.28 5.41 -14.80
N GLY A 272 19.27 6.02 -14.18
CA GLY A 272 19.38 6.64 -12.86
C GLY A 272 19.24 5.64 -11.69
N LEU A 273 18.26 4.74 -11.77
CA LEU A 273 17.90 3.83 -10.68
C LEU A 273 18.89 2.66 -10.52
N CYS A 274 19.30 2.02 -11.62
CA CYS A 274 20.15 0.82 -11.55
C CYS A 274 21.51 1.05 -10.88
N PRO A 275 22.22 2.18 -11.11
CA PRO A 275 23.46 2.50 -10.37
C PRO A 275 23.21 2.64 -8.86
N VAL A 276 22.07 3.21 -8.44
CA VAL A 276 21.71 3.34 -7.02
C VAL A 276 21.51 1.97 -6.37
N ILE A 277 20.83 1.04 -7.07
CA ILE A 277 20.65 -0.34 -6.61
C ILE A 277 22.01 -1.03 -6.47
N LEU A 278 22.86 -0.92 -7.49
CA LEU A 278 24.18 -1.54 -7.49
C LEU A 278 25.07 -0.97 -6.38
N GLN A 279 25.11 0.35 -6.21
CA GLN A 279 25.88 0.99 -5.14
C GLN A 279 25.40 0.56 -3.76
N ARG A 280 24.10 0.48 -3.55
CA ARG A 280 23.51 0.15 -2.24
C ARG A 280 23.63 -1.33 -1.90
N TYR A 281 23.35 -2.21 -2.86
CA TYR A 281 23.18 -3.65 -2.60
C TYR A 281 24.24 -4.54 -3.26
N GLY A 282 25.20 -3.99 -3.99
CA GLY A 282 26.19 -4.77 -4.75
C GLY A 282 27.07 -5.70 -3.90
N GLN A 283 27.20 -5.42 -2.60
CA GLN A 283 27.93 -6.28 -1.65
C GLN A 283 27.03 -7.28 -0.90
N GLN A 284 25.71 -7.29 -1.18
CA GLN A 284 24.78 -8.19 -0.54
C GLN A 284 24.70 -9.51 -1.31
N ALA A 285 25.03 -10.63 -0.67
CA ALA A 285 25.08 -11.94 -1.32
C ALA A 285 23.73 -12.36 -1.92
N ASP A 286 22.62 -12.03 -1.25
CA ASP A 286 21.24 -12.32 -1.73
C ASP A 286 20.86 -11.50 -2.96
N MET A 287 21.54 -10.38 -3.22
CA MET A 287 21.28 -9.49 -4.36
C MET A 287 22.26 -9.68 -5.51
N ALA A 288 23.31 -10.51 -5.35
CA ALA A 288 24.42 -10.60 -6.30
C ALA A 288 23.97 -10.87 -7.75
N GLY A 289 23.06 -11.82 -7.95
CA GLY A 289 22.55 -12.18 -9.28
C GLY A 289 21.76 -11.04 -9.95
N LEU A 290 20.93 -10.30 -9.17
CA LEU A 290 20.17 -9.16 -9.65
C LEU A 290 21.08 -7.94 -9.88
N CYS A 291 22.00 -7.66 -8.96
CA CYS A 291 22.96 -6.56 -9.09
C CYS A 291 23.85 -6.71 -10.33
N ALA A 292 24.23 -7.93 -10.70
CA ALA A 292 24.99 -8.20 -11.93
C ALA A 292 24.24 -7.78 -13.23
N LEU A 293 22.91 -7.66 -13.18
CA LEU A 293 22.10 -7.22 -14.32
C LEU A 293 21.97 -5.69 -14.43
N MET A 294 22.24 -4.94 -13.35
CA MET A 294 21.99 -3.51 -13.28
C MET A 294 22.71 -2.69 -14.39
N PRO A 295 24.00 -2.97 -14.71
CA PRO A 295 24.65 -2.25 -15.82
C PRO A 295 23.96 -2.48 -17.17
N GLY A 296 23.54 -3.73 -17.45
CA GLY A 296 22.82 -4.05 -18.69
C GLY A 296 21.45 -3.41 -18.74
N LEU A 297 20.68 -3.40 -17.64
CA LEU A 297 19.40 -2.72 -17.54
C LEU A 297 19.51 -1.20 -17.72
N ALA A 298 20.54 -0.59 -17.13
CA ALA A 298 20.83 0.83 -17.31
C ALA A 298 21.15 1.18 -18.79
N ALA A 299 21.77 0.24 -19.52
CA ALA A 299 22.04 0.35 -20.95
C ALA A 299 20.89 -0.13 -21.85
N SER A 300 19.72 -0.48 -21.27
CA SER A 300 18.55 -1.03 -21.99
C SER A 300 18.86 -2.30 -22.80
N SER A 301 19.72 -3.19 -22.25
CA SER A 301 20.04 -4.47 -22.87
C SER A 301 18.85 -5.44 -22.80
N ALA A 302 18.39 -5.93 -23.93
CA ALA A 302 17.31 -6.91 -24.02
C ALA A 302 17.64 -8.22 -23.28
N GLU A 303 18.91 -8.66 -23.31
CA GLU A 303 19.36 -9.84 -22.56
C GLU A 303 19.25 -9.63 -21.05
N ALA A 304 19.68 -8.46 -20.54
CA ALA A 304 19.57 -8.14 -19.11
C ALA A 304 18.10 -8.08 -18.67
N GLU A 305 17.21 -7.55 -19.50
CA GLU A 305 15.77 -7.53 -19.23
C GLU A 305 15.15 -8.93 -19.16
N GLN A 306 15.48 -9.79 -20.13
CA GLN A 306 15.00 -11.18 -20.13
C GLN A 306 15.46 -11.93 -18.86
N ARG A 307 16.71 -11.77 -18.50
CA ARG A 307 17.26 -12.39 -17.26
C ARG A 307 16.62 -11.80 -16.01
N PHE A 308 16.35 -10.50 -15.99
CA PHE A 308 15.64 -9.85 -14.87
C PHE A 308 14.24 -10.43 -14.69
N LEU A 309 13.49 -10.64 -15.77
CA LEU A 309 12.15 -11.24 -15.73
C LEU A 309 12.13 -12.66 -15.16
N VAL A 310 13.25 -13.38 -15.18
CA VAL A 310 13.37 -14.70 -14.57
C VAL A 310 13.82 -14.60 -13.10
N LEU A 311 14.87 -13.84 -12.83
CA LEU A 311 15.49 -13.78 -11.50
C LEU A 311 14.65 -12.98 -10.49
N TRP A 312 14.01 -11.90 -10.94
CA TRP A 312 13.24 -11.02 -10.05
C TRP A 312 12.04 -11.72 -9.40
N PRO A 313 11.12 -12.38 -10.11
CA PRO A 313 10.00 -13.08 -9.47
C PRO A 313 10.47 -14.20 -8.53
N ALA A 314 11.55 -14.90 -8.87
CA ALA A 314 12.13 -15.91 -7.99
C ALA A 314 12.66 -15.31 -6.69
N TYR A 315 13.35 -14.17 -6.76
CA TYR A 315 13.77 -13.42 -5.57
C TYR A 315 12.58 -12.91 -4.77
N ALA A 316 11.59 -12.31 -5.42
CA ALA A 316 10.41 -11.76 -4.77
C ALA A 316 9.58 -12.82 -4.02
N SER A 317 9.50 -14.05 -4.55
CA SER A 317 8.77 -15.16 -3.96
C SER A 317 9.52 -15.88 -2.83
N THR A 318 10.81 -15.60 -2.62
CA THR A 318 11.56 -16.20 -1.51
C THR A 318 10.93 -15.76 -0.20
N ALA A 319 10.44 -16.72 0.59
CA ALA A 319 9.88 -16.40 1.90
C ALA A 319 10.96 -15.73 2.77
N GLU A 320 10.65 -14.56 3.33
CA GLU A 320 11.42 -14.12 4.49
C GLU A 320 11.23 -15.15 5.60
N ARG A 321 12.32 -15.66 6.14
CA ARG A 321 12.28 -16.07 7.53
C ARG A 321 12.20 -14.75 8.29
N GLU A 322 10.97 -14.34 8.65
CA GLU A 322 10.81 -13.18 9.51
C GLU A 322 11.75 -13.34 10.71
N PRO A 323 12.63 -12.37 10.98
CA PRO A 323 13.31 -12.37 12.25
C PRO A 323 12.18 -12.34 13.29
N VAL A 324 12.15 -13.33 14.17
CA VAL A 324 11.23 -13.37 15.31
C VAL A 324 11.41 -12.02 16.00
N LEU A 325 10.44 -11.12 15.85
CA LEU A 325 10.43 -9.84 16.56
C LEU A 325 10.44 -10.21 18.03
N MET A 326 11.60 -9.99 18.69
CA MET A 326 11.66 -10.13 20.15
C MET A 326 10.58 -9.23 20.74
N PRO A 327 9.75 -9.74 21.67
CA PRO A 327 8.74 -8.91 22.30
C PRO A 327 9.41 -7.66 22.88
N GLU A 328 8.80 -6.49 22.67
CA GLU A 328 9.27 -5.25 23.28
C GLU A 328 9.45 -5.50 24.79
N PRO A 329 10.56 -5.07 25.40
CA PRO A 329 10.69 -5.13 26.84
C PRO A 329 9.52 -4.36 27.44
N ALA A 330 8.83 -4.98 28.40
CA ALA A 330 7.73 -4.35 29.10
C ALA A 330 8.16 -2.95 29.61
N PRO A 331 7.31 -1.91 29.46
CA PRO A 331 7.66 -0.57 29.91
C PRO A 331 8.11 -0.63 31.38
N GLN A 332 9.33 -0.22 31.65
CA GLN A 332 9.84 -0.12 33.03
C GLN A 332 8.93 0.84 33.76
N ALA A 333 8.33 0.37 34.83
CA ALA A 333 7.56 1.22 35.74
C ALA A 333 8.46 2.41 36.19
N PRO A 334 7.92 3.65 36.17
CA PRO A 334 8.70 4.79 36.60
C PRO A 334 9.19 4.54 38.03
N ALA A 335 10.50 4.68 38.25
CA ALA A 335 11.08 4.58 39.58
C ALA A 335 10.42 5.64 40.49
N LEU A 336 9.72 5.20 41.50
CA LEU A 336 9.24 6.07 42.60
C LEU A 336 10.46 6.74 43.19
N ILE A 337 10.65 8.01 42.92
CA ILE A 337 11.57 8.86 43.66
C ILE A 337 10.91 9.06 45.03
N ALA A 338 11.43 8.36 46.04
CA ALA A 338 11.06 8.62 47.44
C ALA A 338 11.51 10.03 47.81
N ALA A 339 10.55 10.85 48.29
CA ALA A 339 10.77 12.18 48.86
C ALA A 339 11.34 12.08 50.25
#